data_09b395f5f771c3f121bbe6616c085f29
#
_entry.id   09b395f5f771c3f121bbe6616c085f29
#
_cell.length_a   1.000
_cell.length_b   1.000
_cell.length_c   1.000
_cell.angle_alpha   90.00
_cell.angle_beta   90.00
_cell.angle_gamma   90.00
#
_symmetry.space_group_name_H-M   'P 1'
#
loop_
_entity.id
_entity.type
_entity.pdbx_description
1 polymer ?
#
loop_
_entity_poly.entity_id
_entity_poly.type
_entity_poly.pdbx_seq_one_letter_code
_entity_poly.pdbx_strand_id
1 'polypeptide(L)'
;MTEAIKPTGLALLREPFPAHQISKLPKPYKADSPKGKCAECGGYHGLPAVHLDYVGHAALTDRLLDCDPAWDWQPLAFTPDGLPSLDKIGGMWIKLTICGVTRLGYGHPDGKSGGNAIKEVIGDALRNAAMRFGAALDLWHKGDLHGDDDGPVTEAPKREAPPAFDPVAAHDRIAKKLEAVTSLADLAEAWKSESTTIKEITEARADLGKSLTDTKDRLKAELAPKGDAQ
;
A
#
# COMPACT_ATOMS: atom_id res chain seq x y z
N MET A 1 -6.96 42.08 -8.01
CA MET A 1 -6.67 40.70 -7.66
C MET A 1 -5.16 40.62 -7.53
N THR A 2 -4.64 40.49 -6.30
CA THR A 2 -3.20 40.32 -6.03
C THR A 2 -2.84 38.88 -6.43
N GLU A 3 -2.03 38.73 -7.46
CA GLU A 3 -1.46 37.42 -7.82
C GLU A 3 -0.66 36.93 -6.63
N ALA A 4 -1.00 35.78 -6.07
CA ALA A 4 -0.24 35.16 -4.97
C ALA A 4 1.16 34.83 -5.50
N ILE A 5 2.19 35.40 -4.88
CA ILE A 5 3.59 35.13 -5.21
C ILE A 5 3.83 33.64 -4.93
N LYS A 6 4.16 32.86 -5.96
CA LYS A 6 4.53 31.45 -5.79
C LYS A 6 5.77 31.34 -4.91
N PRO A 7 5.77 30.47 -3.90
CA PRO A 7 6.95 30.25 -3.07
C PRO A 7 8.11 29.72 -3.92
N THR A 8 9.34 30.10 -3.59
CA THR A 8 10.57 29.68 -4.28
C THR A 8 11.60 29.17 -3.27
N GLY A 9 12.62 28.47 -3.75
CA GLY A 9 13.70 27.95 -2.90
C GLY A 9 13.15 27.03 -1.80
N LEU A 10 13.70 27.14 -0.59
CA LEU A 10 13.31 26.27 0.54
C LEU A 10 11.83 26.36 0.93
N ALA A 11 11.17 27.50 0.67
CA ALA A 11 9.74 27.64 0.96
C ALA A 11 8.89 26.72 0.08
N LEU A 12 9.30 26.50 -1.18
CA LEU A 12 8.60 25.60 -2.11
C LEU A 12 8.61 24.13 -1.66
N LEU A 13 9.64 23.72 -0.88
CA LEU A 13 9.68 22.35 -0.34
C LEU A 13 8.56 22.05 0.65
N ARG A 14 7.98 23.06 1.28
CA ARG A 14 6.88 22.93 2.24
C ARG A 14 5.50 22.91 1.58
N GLU A 15 5.44 23.27 0.29
CA GLU A 15 4.17 23.21 -0.44
C GLU A 15 3.72 21.76 -0.63
N PRO A 16 2.43 21.45 -0.47
CA PRO A 16 1.90 20.14 -0.74
C PRO A 16 2.26 19.65 -2.15
N PHE A 17 2.44 18.36 -2.30
CA PHE A 17 2.60 17.75 -3.62
C PHE A 17 1.23 17.62 -4.30
N PRO A 18 1.14 17.89 -5.61
CA PRO A 18 -0.11 17.70 -6.34
C PRO A 18 -0.50 16.22 -6.36
N ALA A 19 -1.80 15.94 -6.38
CA ALA A 19 -2.33 14.58 -6.23
C ALA A 19 -1.75 13.56 -7.24
N HIS A 20 -1.42 13.99 -8.46
CA HIS A 20 -0.83 13.11 -9.48
C HIS A 20 0.63 12.70 -9.19
N GLN A 21 1.32 13.39 -8.27
CA GLN A 21 2.68 13.05 -7.80
C GLN A 21 2.67 12.21 -6.52
N ILE A 22 1.50 11.99 -5.92
CA ILE A 22 1.33 11.17 -4.72
C ILE A 22 0.96 9.76 -5.15
N SER A 23 1.74 8.79 -4.71
CA SER A 23 1.54 7.36 -4.97
C SER A 23 1.03 6.65 -3.71
N LYS A 24 0.40 5.49 -3.90
CA LYS A 24 -0.05 4.63 -2.80
C LYS A 24 0.95 3.51 -2.56
N LEU A 25 1.47 3.41 -1.34
CA LEU A 25 2.35 2.33 -0.90
C LEU A 25 1.54 1.33 -0.07
N PRO A 26 1.25 0.13 -0.59
CA PRO A 26 0.55 -0.88 0.18
C PRO A 26 1.45 -1.43 1.29
N LYS A 27 0.95 -1.42 2.52
CA LYS A 27 1.57 -2.06 3.69
C LYS A 27 0.60 -3.13 4.19
N PRO A 28 0.84 -4.43 3.90
CA PRO A 28 0.05 -5.52 4.45
C PRO A 28 0.07 -5.52 5.98
N TYR A 29 -1.05 -5.89 6.61
CA TYR A 29 -1.12 -5.97 8.08
C TYR A 29 -0.23 -7.07 8.65
N LYS A 30 0.04 -8.13 7.85
CA LYS A 30 0.93 -9.23 8.23
C LYS A 30 1.91 -9.51 7.10
N ALA A 31 3.13 -9.92 7.43
CA ALA A 31 4.17 -10.24 6.45
C ALA A 31 3.80 -11.43 5.54
N ASP A 32 3.03 -12.37 6.06
CA ASP A 32 2.54 -13.58 5.39
C ASP A 32 1.15 -13.43 4.77
N SER A 33 0.63 -12.19 4.68
CA SER A 33 -0.67 -11.91 4.07
C SER A 33 -0.77 -12.51 2.65
N PRO A 34 -1.88 -13.21 2.33
CA PRO A 34 -2.10 -13.76 0.99
C PRO A 34 -2.02 -12.66 -0.06
N LYS A 35 -1.28 -12.90 -1.16
CA LYS A 35 -1.15 -11.92 -2.25
C LYS A 35 -2.36 -11.98 -3.17
N GLY A 36 -2.89 -10.82 -3.52
CA GLY A 36 -4.03 -10.68 -4.41
C GLY A 36 -4.08 -9.34 -5.12
N LYS A 37 -4.96 -9.22 -6.11
CA LYS A 37 -5.22 -7.96 -6.80
C LYS A 37 -6.01 -7.04 -5.86
N CYS A 38 -5.47 -5.89 -5.57
CA CYS A 38 -6.08 -4.90 -4.69
C CYS A 38 -7.15 -4.08 -5.42
N ALA A 39 -8.34 -3.98 -4.84
CA ALA A 39 -9.40 -3.14 -5.39
C ALA A 39 -9.13 -1.62 -5.20
N GLU A 40 -8.33 -1.24 -4.19
CA GLU A 40 -8.05 0.16 -3.88
C GLU A 40 -6.97 0.76 -4.79
N CYS A 41 -5.84 0.07 -4.97
CA CYS A 41 -4.72 0.59 -5.76
C CYS A 41 -4.52 -0.11 -7.12
N GLY A 42 -5.27 -1.16 -7.42
CA GLY A 42 -5.14 -1.97 -8.63
C GLY A 42 -3.87 -2.84 -8.69
N GLY A 43 -2.97 -2.72 -7.72
CA GLY A 43 -1.72 -3.47 -7.62
C GLY A 43 -1.91 -4.89 -7.09
N TYR A 44 -0.85 -5.71 -7.16
CA TYR A 44 -0.82 -7.08 -6.64
C TYR A 44 0.11 -7.17 -5.44
N HIS A 45 -0.45 -7.32 -4.24
CA HIS A 45 0.29 -7.36 -2.97
C HIS A 45 -0.47 -8.15 -1.90
N GLY A 46 0.13 -8.31 -0.70
CA GLY A 46 -0.53 -8.95 0.43
C GLY A 46 -1.80 -8.21 0.87
N LEU A 47 -2.86 -8.93 1.17
CA LEU A 47 -4.17 -8.39 1.57
C LEU A 47 -4.63 -9.04 2.88
N PRO A 48 -5.31 -8.29 3.78
CA PRO A 48 -5.62 -6.85 3.68
C PRO A 48 -4.38 -5.97 3.91
N ALA A 49 -4.41 -4.75 3.37
CA ALA A 49 -3.31 -3.80 3.48
C ALA A 49 -3.82 -2.37 3.74
N VAL A 50 -3.03 -1.59 4.45
CA VAL A 50 -3.15 -0.14 4.51
C VAL A 50 -2.39 0.46 3.33
N HIS A 51 -2.91 1.51 2.72
CA HIS A 51 -2.25 2.24 1.65
C HIS A 51 -1.77 3.59 2.18
N LEU A 52 -0.45 3.72 2.26
CA LEU A 52 0.17 4.97 2.70
C LEU A 52 0.40 5.86 1.49
N ASP A 53 0.08 7.14 1.64
CA ASP A 53 0.48 8.14 0.66
C ASP A 53 1.99 8.38 0.75
N TYR A 54 2.65 8.46 -0.39
CA TYR A 54 4.06 8.79 -0.44
C TYR A 54 4.43 9.50 -1.73
N VAL A 55 5.50 10.28 -1.68
CA VAL A 55 6.10 10.91 -2.86
C VAL A 55 7.19 10.02 -3.41
N GLY A 56 7.06 9.66 -4.69
CA GLY A 56 8.05 8.86 -5.40
C GLY A 56 9.35 9.63 -5.62
N HIS A 57 10.45 8.90 -5.90
CA HIS A 57 11.78 9.48 -6.11
C HIS A 57 11.78 10.55 -7.23
N ALA A 58 11.11 10.28 -8.36
CA ALA A 58 11.08 11.21 -9.49
C ALA A 58 10.36 12.52 -9.14
N ALA A 59 9.20 12.45 -8.48
CA ALA A 59 8.46 13.63 -8.09
C ALA A 59 9.20 14.47 -7.05
N LEU A 60 9.92 13.82 -6.12
CA LEU A 60 10.80 14.53 -5.20
C LEU A 60 11.95 15.22 -5.93
N THR A 61 12.62 14.52 -6.85
CA THR A 61 13.72 15.09 -7.63
C THR A 61 13.28 16.31 -8.44
N ASP A 62 12.10 16.23 -9.07
CA ASP A 62 11.48 17.33 -9.81
C ASP A 62 11.28 18.56 -8.88
N ARG A 63 10.71 18.36 -7.70
CA ARG A 63 10.53 19.41 -6.69
C ARG A 63 11.89 20.00 -6.22
N LEU A 64 12.92 19.17 -6.07
CA LEU A 64 14.25 19.64 -5.69
C LEU A 64 14.87 20.54 -6.76
N LEU A 65 14.72 20.17 -8.04
CA LEU A 65 15.16 20.98 -9.18
C LEU A 65 14.42 22.31 -9.27
N ASP A 66 13.11 22.31 -8.99
CA ASP A 66 12.32 23.54 -8.95
C ASP A 66 12.75 24.48 -7.80
N CYS A 67 13.20 23.90 -6.68
CA CYS A 67 13.67 24.67 -5.53
C CYS A 67 15.06 25.25 -5.72
N ASP A 68 15.97 24.44 -6.26
CA ASP A 68 17.38 24.74 -6.44
C ASP A 68 17.95 23.86 -7.56
N PRO A 69 18.13 24.35 -8.79
CA PRO A 69 18.74 23.57 -9.86
C PRO A 69 20.16 23.05 -9.56
N ALA A 70 20.84 23.65 -8.56
CA ALA A 70 22.16 23.26 -8.11
C ALA A 70 22.15 22.39 -6.84
N TRP A 71 20.99 21.83 -6.46
CA TRP A 71 20.93 20.89 -5.35
C TRP A 71 21.87 19.72 -5.54
N ASP A 72 22.45 19.23 -4.45
CA ASP A 72 23.38 18.10 -4.49
C ASP A 72 23.19 17.17 -3.30
N TRP A 73 23.59 15.93 -3.48
CA TRP A 73 23.66 14.99 -2.37
C TRP A 73 24.93 14.14 -2.42
N GLN A 74 25.42 13.75 -1.26
CA GLN A 74 26.61 12.91 -1.15
C GLN A 74 26.45 11.89 -0.03
N PRO A 75 26.99 10.67 -0.19
CA PRO A 75 27.15 9.76 0.94
C PRO A 75 27.94 10.42 2.07
N LEU A 76 27.58 10.14 3.30
CA LEU A 76 28.29 10.66 4.47
C LEU A 76 29.70 10.07 4.59
N ALA A 77 29.88 8.83 4.14
CA ALA A 77 31.15 8.10 4.17
C ALA A 77 31.34 7.28 2.90
N PHE A 78 32.60 7.02 2.57
CA PHE A 78 33.02 6.18 1.45
C PHE A 78 33.88 5.02 1.93
N THR A 79 33.83 3.92 1.21
CA THR A 79 34.75 2.80 1.38
C THR A 79 36.16 3.18 0.85
N PRO A 80 37.22 2.42 1.18
CA PRO A 80 38.56 2.65 0.62
C PRO A 80 38.60 2.63 -0.93
N ASP A 81 37.68 1.89 -1.57
CA ASP A 81 37.55 1.79 -3.01
C ASP A 81 36.77 2.96 -3.65
N GLY A 82 36.38 3.96 -2.85
CA GLY A 82 35.66 5.15 -3.31
C GLY A 82 34.15 4.94 -3.55
N LEU A 83 33.60 3.81 -3.12
CA LEU A 83 32.15 3.56 -3.20
C LEU A 83 31.43 4.11 -1.95
N PRO A 84 30.13 4.48 -2.06
CA PRO A 84 29.32 4.83 -0.90
C PRO A 84 29.36 3.75 0.19
N SER A 85 29.65 4.13 1.42
CA SER A 85 29.68 3.21 2.55
C SER A 85 28.26 2.89 3.02
N LEU A 86 27.98 1.60 3.20
CA LEU A 86 26.77 1.10 3.83
C LEU A 86 27.10 0.67 5.27
N ASP A 87 26.15 0.81 6.17
CA ASP A 87 26.26 0.29 7.53
C ASP A 87 26.02 -1.23 7.60
N LYS A 88 26.09 -1.80 8.82
CA LYS A 88 25.99 -3.24 9.05
C LYS A 88 24.63 -3.86 8.62
N ILE A 89 23.60 -3.05 8.48
CA ILE A 89 22.26 -3.48 8.08
C ILE A 89 21.91 -3.07 6.64
N GLY A 90 22.92 -2.57 5.89
CA GLY A 90 22.77 -2.19 4.48
C GLY A 90 22.21 -0.79 4.26
N GLY A 91 22.09 0.02 5.28
CA GLY A 91 21.63 1.40 5.19
C GLY A 91 22.74 2.38 4.85
N MET A 92 22.38 3.58 4.41
CA MET A 92 23.31 4.65 4.03
C MET A 92 22.89 5.99 4.60
N TRP A 93 23.85 6.71 5.17
CA TRP A 93 23.71 8.11 5.52
C TRP A 93 24.15 9.00 4.36
N ILE A 94 23.37 10.05 4.09
CA ILE A 94 23.68 11.04 3.08
C ILE A 94 23.65 12.45 3.66
N LYS A 95 24.34 13.36 2.96
CA LYS A 95 24.16 14.80 3.05
C LYS A 95 23.34 15.26 1.87
N LEU A 96 22.25 15.99 2.09
CA LEU A 96 21.48 16.66 1.05
C LEU A 96 21.64 18.15 1.23
N THR A 97 22.07 18.82 0.17
CA THR A 97 22.27 20.29 0.16
C THR A 97 21.29 20.93 -0.82
N ILE A 98 20.52 21.90 -0.33
CA ILE A 98 19.53 22.67 -1.11
C ILE A 98 19.66 24.13 -0.72
N CYS A 99 19.79 25.04 -1.66
CA CYS A 99 19.99 26.49 -1.43
C CYS A 99 21.12 26.77 -0.42
N GLY A 100 22.21 26.01 -0.49
CA GLY A 100 23.36 26.13 0.42
C GLY A 100 23.15 25.57 1.84
N VAL A 101 21.96 25.05 2.18
CA VAL A 101 21.69 24.43 3.48
C VAL A 101 21.86 22.91 3.35
N THR A 102 22.60 22.30 4.31
CA THR A 102 22.84 20.85 4.32
C THR A 102 22.09 20.18 5.49
N ARG A 103 21.43 19.06 5.20
CA ARG A 103 20.80 18.20 6.21
C ARG A 103 21.15 16.74 5.95
N LEU A 104 21.14 15.94 7.01
CA LEU A 104 21.41 14.51 6.92
C LEU A 104 20.11 13.74 6.67
N GLY A 105 20.23 12.62 5.94
CA GLY A 105 19.19 11.63 5.77
C GLY A 105 19.74 10.22 5.87
N TYR A 106 18.89 9.28 6.23
CA TYR A 106 19.20 7.86 6.29
C TYR A 106 18.24 7.07 5.43
N GLY A 107 18.75 6.12 4.68
CA GLY A 107 17.96 5.20 3.88
C GLY A 107 18.29 3.75 4.20
N HIS A 108 17.28 2.87 4.09
CA HIS A 108 17.39 1.44 4.36
C HIS A 108 16.76 0.63 3.22
N PRO A 109 17.29 -0.58 2.89
CA PRO A 109 16.83 -1.36 1.75
C PRO A 109 15.46 -2.05 1.92
N ASP A 110 14.86 -2.01 3.11
CA ASP A 110 13.53 -2.57 3.45
C ASP A 110 13.32 -4.01 2.91
N GLY A 111 14.29 -4.88 3.18
CA GLY A 111 14.25 -6.31 2.78
C GLY A 111 14.56 -6.59 1.30
N LYS A 112 14.89 -5.57 0.50
CA LYS A 112 15.34 -5.76 -0.89
C LYS A 112 16.80 -6.20 -0.95
N SER A 113 17.22 -6.77 -2.06
CA SER A 113 18.58 -7.26 -2.30
C SER A 113 19.14 -6.82 -3.64
N GLY A 114 20.47 -6.93 -3.81
CA GLY A 114 21.17 -6.59 -5.04
C GLY A 114 21.01 -5.12 -5.44
N GLY A 115 21.01 -4.83 -6.74
CA GLY A 115 20.89 -3.47 -7.26
C GLY A 115 19.60 -2.73 -6.87
N ASN A 116 18.52 -3.46 -6.59
CA ASN A 116 17.28 -2.86 -6.12
C ASN A 116 17.38 -2.37 -4.67
N ALA A 117 18.18 -3.03 -3.83
CA ALA A 117 18.49 -2.57 -2.49
C ALA A 117 19.20 -1.21 -2.52
N ILE A 118 20.22 -1.06 -3.36
CA ILE A 118 20.97 0.20 -3.49
C ILE A 118 20.08 1.34 -3.96
N LYS A 119 19.24 1.12 -4.97
CA LYS A 119 18.29 2.13 -5.47
C LYS A 119 17.29 2.54 -4.38
N GLU A 120 16.80 1.58 -3.60
CA GLU A 120 15.89 1.86 -2.50
C GLU A 120 16.56 2.70 -1.41
N VAL A 121 17.77 2.32 -1.00
CA VAL A 121 18.56 3.04 0.00
C VAL A 121 18.77 4.50 -0.40
N ILE A 122 19.16 4.76 -1.66
CA ILE A 122 19.34 6.12 -2.16
C ILE A 122 18.02 6.90 -2.13
N GLY A 123 16.94 6.32 -2.68
CA GLY A 123 15.65 6.98 -2.73
C GLY A 123 15.07 7.25 -1.35
N ASP A 124 15.24 6.33 -0.42
CA ASP A 124 14.78 6.46 0.95
C ASP A 124 15.59 7.51 1.74
N ALA A 125 16.92 7.51 1.58
CA ALA A 125 17.78 8.52 2.18
C ALA A 125 17.45 9.94 1.70
N LEU A 126 17.17 10.10 0.40
CA LEU A 126 16.78 11.40 -0.17
C LEU A 126 15.41 11.86 0.37
N ARG A 127 14.39 10.98 0.42
CA ARG A 127 13.10 11.31 1.03
C ARG A 127 13.25 11.70 2.50
N ASN A 128 14.03 10.93 3.25
CA ASN A 128 14.27 11.17 4.67
C ASN A 128 15.03 12.49 4.93
N ALA A 129 16.01 12.83 4.09
CA ALA A 129 16.70 14.12 4.16
C ALA A 129 15.78 15.29 3.77
N ALA A 130 15.03 15.16 2.66
CA ALA A 130 14.13 16.19 2.15
C ALA A 130 12.98 16.51 3.12
N MET A 131 12.47 15.52 3.83
CA MET A 131 11.48 15.71 4.89
C MET A 131 11.97 16.71 5.95
N ARG A 132 13.27 16.75 6.26
CA ARG A 132 13.85 17.69 7.20
C ARG A 132 13.89 19.13 6.69
N PHE A 133 13.70 19.34 5.40
CA PHE A 133 13.47 20.64 4.77
C PHE A 133 11.97 20.99 4.67
N GLY A 134 11.11 20.06 5.00
CA GLY A 134 9.66 20.23 4.95
C GLY A 134 8.96 19.51 3.81
N ALA A 135 9.68 18.78 2.92
CA ALA A 135 9.07 18.09 1.79
C ALA A 135 8.15 16.96 2.25
N ALA A 136 6.90 16.97 1.77
CA ALA A 136 5.87 15.97 2.02
C ALA A 136 5.59 15.71 3.52
N LEU A 137 5.77 16.70 4.40
CA LEU A 137 5.50 16.54 5.83
C LEU A 137 4.06 16.16 6.13
N ASP A 138 3.12 16.70 5.36
CA ASP A 138 1.69 16.42 5.42
C ASP A 138 1.37 14.93 5.21
N LEU A 139 2.17 14.21 4.41
CA LEU A 139 2.02 12.78 4.17
C LEU A 139 2.61 11.91 5.29
N TRP A 140 3.61 12.42 6.00
CA TRP A 140 4.25 11.72 7.13
C TRP A 140 3.50 11.90 8.44
N HIS A 141 2.87 13.05 8.60
CA HIS A 141 2.10 13.36 9.79
C HIS A 141 0.64 12.93 9.58
N LYS A 142 0.14 12.05 10.45
CA LYS A 142 -1.25 11.57 10.40
C LYS A 142 -2.25 12.53 11.04
N GLY A 143 -1.89 13.76 11.23
CA GLY A 143 -2.71 14.83 11.77
C GLY A 143 -2.34 16.15 11.11
N ASP A 144 -3.09 17.18 11.35
CA ASP A 144 -2.86 18.49 10.80
C ASP A 144 -1.62 19.12 11.44
N LEU A 145 -0.57 19.37 10.65
CA LEU A 145 0.63 20.10 11.09
C LEU A 145 0.41 21.61 11.15
N HIS A 146 -0.66 22.10 10.56
CA HIS A 146 -1.00 23.51 10.40
C HIS A 146 -2.42 23.82 10.89
N GLY A 147 -2.90 23.09 11.88
CA GLY A 147 -4.21 23.34 12.49
C GLY A 147 -4.26 24.74 13.11
N ASP A 148 -4.59 25.73 12.30
CA ASP A 148 -4.93 27.10 12.73
C ASP A 148 -6.42 27.21 13.04
N ASP A 149 -7.06 26.14 13.49
CA ASP A 149 -8.46 26.22 13.85
C ASP A 149 -8.68 25.59 15.23
N ASP A 150 -8.96 26.46 16.22
CA ASP A 150 -9.48 26.12 17.55
C ASP A 150 -10.89 25.48 17.45
N GLY A 151 -11.17 24.77 16.34
CA GLY A 151 -12.34 23.91 16.23
C GLY A 151 -12.17 22.68 17.13
N PRO A 152 -13.27 22.14 17.71
CA PRO A 152 -13.19 20.96 18.52
C PRO A 152 -12.50 19.86 17.71
N VAL A 153 -11.43 19.28 18.29
CA VAL A 153 -10.73 18.13 17.75
C VAL A 153 -11.77 17.05 17.48
N THR A 154 -12.30 17.02 16.26
CA THR A 154 -13.02 15.87 15.78
C THR A 154 -11.97 14.77 15.74
N GLU A 155 -11.99 13.87 16.71
CA GLU A 155 -11.26 12.61 16.63
C GLU A 155 -11.39 12.13 15.18
N ALA A 156 -10.23 11.93 14.51
CA ALA A 156 -10.21 11.28 13.20
C ALA A 156 -11.13 10.07 13.31
N PRO A 157 -12.07 9.87 12.37
CA PRO A 157 -13.06 8.81 12.50
C PRO A 157 -12.28 7.55 12.83
N LYS A 158 -12.50 7.02 14.03
CA LYS A 158 -11.95 5.73 14.45
C LYS A 158 -12.32 4.80 13.31
N ARG A 159 -11.36 4.42 12.47
CA ARG A 159 -11.63 3.44 11.43
C ARG A 159 -12.16 2.24 12.20
N GLU A 160 -13.46 2.02 12.08
CA GLU A 160 -14.03 0.76 12.52
C GLU A 160 -13.17 -0.33 11.91
N ALA A 161 -12.67 -1.20 12.77
CA ALA A 161 -12.02 -2.42 12.28
C ALA A 161 -12.97 -3.02 11.24
N PRO A 162 -12.46 -3.50 10.08
CA PRO A 162 -13.33 -4.17 9.12
C PRO A 162 -14.21 -5.14 9.90
N PRO A 163 -15.52 -5.18 9.63
CA PRO A 163 -16.43 -6.02 10.41
C PRO A 163 -15.83 -7.41 10.52
N ALA A 164 -15.77 -7.93 11.73
CA ALA A 164 -15.24 -9.27 12.00
C ALA A 164 -15.90 -10.24 11.02
N PHE A 165 -15.13 -11.14 10.41
CA PHE A 165 -15.64 -12.11 9.47
C PHE A 165 -16.84 -12.85 10.10
N ASP A 166 -18.01 -12.69 9.50
CA ASP A 166 -19.24 -13.39 9.90
C ASP A 166 -19.41 -14.64 9.03
N PRO A 167 -19.10 -15.82 9.55
CA PRO A 167 -19.21 -17.06 8.79
C PRO A 167 -20.66 -17.43 8.42
N VAL A 168 -21.67 -16.93 9.16
CA VAL A 168 -23.08 -17.19 8.87
C VAL A 168 -23.52 -16.33 7.68
N ALA A 169 -23.28 -15.04 7.71
CA ALA A 169 -23.61 -14.15 6.59
C ALA A 169 -22.86 -14.53 5.30
N ALA A 170 -21.60 -14.94 5.42
CA ALA A 170 -20.81 -15.43 4.28
C ALA A 170 -21.37 -16.75 3.72
N HIS A 171 -21.76 -17.68 4.57
CA HIS A 171 -22.42 -18.94 4.18
C HIS A 171 -23.70 -18.66 3.39
N ASP A 172 -24.61 -17.85 3.93
CA ASP A 172 -25.91 -17.58 3.32
C ASP A 172 -25.76 -16.90 1.95
N ARG A 173 -24.80 -15.98 1.82
CA ARG A 173 -24.45 -15.34 0.54
C ARG A 173 -23.97 -16.36 -0.49
N ILE A 174 -23.09 -17.29 -0.10
CA ILE A 174 -22.54 -18.30 -1.00
C ILE A 174 -23.60 -19.34 -1.35
N ALA A 175 -24.38 -19.82 -0.39
CA ALA A 175 -25.48 -20.77 -0.63
C ALA A 175 -26.45 -20.20 -1.66
N LYS A 176 -26.89 -18.95 -1.50
CA LYS A 176 -27.76 -18.26 -2.45
C LYS A 176 -27.13 -18.14 -3.84
N LYS A 177 -25.82 -17.87 -3.93
CA LYS A 177 -25.10 -17.79 -5.19
C LYS A 177 -25.04 -19.14 -5.90
N LEU A 178 -24.82 -20.25 -5.16
CA LEU A 178 -24.79 -21.57 -5.69
C LEU A 178 -26.20 -22.03 -6.19
N GLU A 179 -27.26 -21.70 -5.46
CA GLU A 179 -28.63 -22.05 -5.86
C GLU A 179 -29.13 -21.27 -7.09
N ALA A 180 -28.52 -20.18 -7.43
CA ALA A 180 -28.84 -19.39 -8.61
C ALA A 180 -28.17 -19.88 -9.91
N VAL A 181 -27.28 -20.89 -9.85
CA VAL A 181 -26.59 -21.39 -11.05
C VAL A 181 -27.51 -22.33 -11.86
N THR A 182 -27.34 -22.30 -13.18
CA THR A 182 -28.17 -23.04 -14.11
C THR A 182 -27.40 -24.10 -14.90
N SER A 183 -26.07 -24.17 -14.75
CA SER A 183 -25.24 -25.16 -15.43
C SER A 183 -24.12 -25.70 -14.54
N LEU A 184 -23.56 -26.85 -14.89
CA LEU A 184 -22.38 -27.42 -14.21
C LEU A 184 -21.14 -26.53 -14.33
N ALA A 185 -20.99 -25.83 -15.45
CA ALA A 185 -19.89 -24.92 -15.67
C ALA A 185 -19.98 -23.71 -14.72
N ASP A 186 -21.16 -23.10 -14.61
CA ASP A 186 -21.42 -21.99 -13.69
C ASP A 186 -21.24 -22.42 -12.23
N LEU A 187 -21.66 -23.64 -11.88
CA LEU A 187 -21.47 -24.21 -10.53
C LEU A 187 -19.97 -24.31 -10.19
N ALA A 188 -19.16 -24.82 -11.13
CA ALA A 188 -17.72 -24.96 -10.92
C ALA A 188 -17.03 -23.60 -10.78
N GLU A 189 -17.42 -22.61 -11.57
CA GLU A 189 -16.88 -21.26 -11.51
C GLU A 189 -17.28 -20.56 -10.21
N ALA A 190 -18.55 -20.62 -9.83
CA ALA A 190 -19.05 -20.06 -8.59
C ALA A 190 -18.34 -20.67 -7.37
N TRP A 191 -18.15 -21.97 -7.33
CA TRP A 191 -17.40 -22.65 -6.26
C TRP A 191 -15.95 -22.23 -6.21
N LYS A 192 -15.27 -22.17 -7.36
CA LYS A 192 -13.87 -21.77 -7.46
C LYS A 192 -13.66 -20.33 -7.03
N SER A 193 -14.55 -19.43 -7.41
CA SER A 193 -14.46 -18.00 -7.04
C SER A 193 -14.61 -17.74 -5.55
N GLU A 194 -15.33 -18.61 -4.82
CA GLU A 194 -15.57 -18.47 -3.38
C GLU A 194 -14.69 -19.42 -2.53
N SER A 195 -13.75 -20.14 -3.13
CA SER A 195 -12.96 -21.18 -2.47
C SER A 195 -12.23 -20.72 -1.19
N THR A 196 -11.70 -19.50 -1.18
CA THR A 196 -11.02 -18.91 -0.02
C THR A 196 -12.01 -18.66 1.12
N THR A 197 -13.16 -18.04 0.81
CA THR A 197 -14.20 -17.75 1.80
C THR A 197 -14.83 -19.05 2.34
N ILE A 198 -15.02 -20.06 1.49
CA ILE A 198 -15.51 -21.40 1.92
C ILE A 198 -14.53 -22.05 2.90
N LYS A 199 -13.24 -21.91 2.67
CA LYS A 199 -12.20 -22.40 3.59
C LYS A 199 -12.27 -21.67 4.93
N GLU A 200 -12.35 -20.34 4.93
CA GLU A 200 -12.50 -19.53 6.14
C GLU A 200 -13.77 -19.88 6.93
N ILE A 201 -14.89 -20.08 6.23
CA ILE A 201 -16.14 -20.57 6.85
C ILE A 201 -15.91 -21.94 7.50
N THR A 202 -15.27 -22.87 6.79
CA THR A 202 -15.03 -24.23 7.28
C THR A 202 -14.12 -24.25 8.51
N GLU A 203 -13.10 -23.41 8.54
CA GLU A 203 -12.20 -23.25 9.68
C GLU A 203 -12.90 -22.64 10.90
N ALA A 204 -13.78 -21.66 10.67
CA ALA A 204 -14.54 -21.01 11.74
C ALA A 204 -15.74 -21.85 12.23
N ARG A 205 -16.44 -22.51 11.31
CA ARG A 205 -17.67 -23.28 11.52
C ARG A 205 -17.72 -24.45 10.55
N ALA A 206 -17.24 -25.62 10.97
CA ALA A 206 -17.16 -26.83 10.15
C ALA A 206 -18.55 -27.32 9.63
N ASP A 207 -19.61 -27.09 10.42
CA ASP A 207 -20.99 -27.42 10.05
C ASP A 207 -21.48 -26.61 8.83
N LEU A 208 -21.15 -25.32 8.77
CA LEU A 208 -21.49 -24.44 7.64
C LEU A 208 -20.68 -24.79 6.38
N GLY A 209 -19.38 -25.09 6.53
CA GLY A 209 -18.55 -25.56 5.42
C GLY A 209 -19.07 -26.87 4.81
N LYS A 210 -19.53 -27.82 5.66
CA LYS A 210 -20.19 -29.05 5.22
C LYS A 210 -21.49 -28.76 4.48
N SER A 211 -22.34 -27.88 5.01
CA SER A 211 -23.60 -27.47 4.38
C SER A 211 -23.41 -26.97 2.94
N LEU A 212 -22.37 -26.12 2.71
CA LEU A 212 -22.03 -25.63 1.36
C LEU A 212 -21.58 -26.77 0.44
N THR A 213 -20.80 -27.72 0.96
CA THR A 213 -20.36 -28.89 0.19
C THR A 213 -21.53 -29.77 -0.19
N ASP A 214 -22.43 -30.05 0.74
CA ASP A 214 -23.66 -30.85 0.50
C ASP A 214 -24.56 -30.15 -0.54
N THR A 215 -24.70 -28.82 -0.46
CA THR A 215 -25.43 -28.01 -1.45
C THR A 215 -24.84 -28.14 -2.85
N LYS A 216 -23.50 -27.96 -2.96
CA LYS A 216 -22.79 -28.13 -4.24
C LYS A 216 -22.97 -29.52 -4.82
N ASP A 217 -22.88 -30.60 -4.01
CA ASP A 217 -22.97 -31.97 -4.49
C ASP A 217 -24.40 -32.30 -4.91
N ARG A 218 -25.42 -31.80 -4.22
CA ARG A 218 -26.83 -31.87 -4.63
C ARG A 218 -27.04 -31.19 -5.98
N LEU A 219 -26.63 -29.96 -6.14
CA LEU A 219 -26.77 -29.20 -7.39
C LEU A 219 -26.00 -29.86 -8.54
N LYS A 220 -24.83 -30.43 -8.27
CA LYS A 220 -24.08 -31.19 -9.27
C LYS A 220 -24.84 -32.40 -9.78
N ALA A 221 -25.58 -33.11 -8.92
CA ALA A 221 -26.42 -34.22 -9.30
C ALA A 221 -27.69 -33.79 -10.08
N GLU A 222 -28.29 -32.66 -9.68
CA GLU A 222 -29.48 -32.09 -10.32
C GLU A 222 -29.19 -31.55 -11.74
N LEU A 223 -28.02 -30.89 -11.92
CA LEU A 223 -27.60 -30.31 -13.20
C LEU A 223 -26.86 -31.29 -14.12
N ALA A 224 -26.59 -32.52 -13.66
CA ALA A 224 -26.02 -33.56 -14.51
C ALA A 224 -26.99 -33.92 -15.63
N PRO A 225 -26.53 -34.10 -16.88
CA PRO A 225 -27.39 -34.52 -17.96
C PRO A 225 -28.00 -35.91 -17.61
N LYS A 226 -29.33 -35.97 -17.57
CA LYS A 226 -30.04 -37.26 -17.43
C LYS A 226 -29.69 -38.06 -18.68
N GLY A 227 -28.81 -39.04 -18.52
CA GLY A 227 -28.47 -39.95 -19.60
C GLY A 227 -29.76 -40.58 -20.14
N ASP A 228 -29.99 -40.47 -21.45
CA ASP A 228 -31.04 -41.19 -22.16
C ASP A 228 -30.80 -42.68 -21.91
N ALA A 229 -31.64 -43.28 -21.07
CA ALA A 229 -31.73 -44.71 -20.97
C ALA A 229 -32.41 -45.19 -22.27
N GLN A 230 -31.62 -45.70 -23.21
CA GLN A 230 -32.09 -46.60 -24.26
C GLN A 230 -32.05 -48.05 -23.78
#